data_19cb263f967e03092efc679b57ea579e
#
_entry.id   19cb263f967e03092efc679b57ea579e
#
_cell.length_a   1.000
_cell.length_b   1.000
_cell.length_c   1.000
_cell.angle_alpha   90.00
_cell.angle_beta   90.00
_cell.angle_gamma   90.00
#
_symmetry.space_group_name_H-M   'P 1'
#
loop_
_entity.id
_entity.type
_entity.pdbx_description
1 polymer ?
#
loop_
_entity_poly.entity_id
_entity_poly.type
_entity_poly.pdbx_seq_one_letter_code
_entity_poly.pdbx_strand_id
1 'polypeptide(L)'
;MTKDWMSALPPAAQSFLEGRRLDEVECVIADLPGIARGKAVPASKFARQDYFHLPDSIFYQTITGDWGEAAGEDGFIEKDMILVPDMTTATAAPWTGDWTLQVIHDAFDRDREPIPFAPRNVLKRVVALYEAEGWKPVVAPEMEFFLVAPNLDPAKDIAPMMGRSGRPAAARQAYSMTAVDEFGPVIDDIYDFAEAQGFEIDGITQEGGAGQLEINLLHGDPVKLADEVFFFKRLIREAALRHNCFATFMAKPIADEPGSAMHIHHSVLDAETGENLFAGPNGGDTDAFFNFIGGMQKHLPSAIAVLAPYVNSYRRFVRDHAAPINLEWGRDNRTTGIRVPLSGPKSRRIENRLAGMDCNPYLGIAASLACGYLGLKNKIRPEKQFYGDAYDGDEAVPRVLGEALELFEEAKDLHEVLGPEFARVYSIVKRAEYDEFLAVISPWEREHLLMNV
;
A
#
# COMPACT_ATOMS: atom_id res chain seq x y z
N MET A 1 30.91 -17.08 18.42
CA MET A 1 30.36 -16.10 19.38
C MET A 1 28.95 -15.80 18.90
N THR A 2 27.96 -16.17 19.67
CA THR A 2 26.57 -15.77 19.39
C THR A 2 26.53 -14.25 19.48
N LYS A 3 26.36 -13.55 18.34
CA LYS A 3 26.02 -12.13 18.36
C LYS A 3 24.82 -11.95 19.31
N ASP A 4 24.91 -11.01 20.22
CA ASP A 4 23.76 -10.62 21.04
C ASP A 4 22.79 -9.81 20.15
N TRP A 5 22.17 -10.50 19.18
CA TRP A 5 21.25 -9.89 18.22
C TRP A 5 19.96 -9.40 18.92
N MET A 6 19.65 -9.93 20.10
CA MET A 6 18.50 -9.52 20.88
C MET A 6 18.63 -8.08 21.40
N SER A 7 19.85 -7.60 21.64
CA SER A 7 20.09 -6.22 22.03
C SER A 7 19.86 -5.21 20.88
N ALA A 8 19.82 -5.69 19.65
CA ALA A 8 19.52 -4.87 18.45
C ALA A 8 18.03 -4.79 18.12
N LEU A 9 17.16 -5.50 18.85
CA LEU A 9 15.70 -5.45 18.63
C LEU A 9 15.14 -4.08 18.99
N PRO A 10 14.07 -3.62 18.30
CA PRO A 10 13.28 -2.47 18.73
C PRO A 10 12.71 -2.63 20.14
N PRO A 11 12.47 -1.53 20.90
CA PRO A 11 12.00 -1.60 22.27
C PRO A 11 10.71 -2.43 22.46
N ALA A 12 9.75 -2.31 21.56
CA ALA A 12 8.51 -3.10 21.63
C ALA A 12 8.78 -4.60 21.52
N ALA A 13 9.63 -5.03 20.59
CA ALA A 13 10.02 -6.44 20.46
C ALA A 13 10.79 -6.96 21.70
N GLN A 14 11.65 -6.11 22.29
CA GLN A 14 12.33 -6.44 23.55
C GLN A 14 11.31 -6.62 24.70
N SER A 15 10.36 -5.69 24.83
CA SER A 15 9.29 -5.74 25.84
C SER A 15 8.40 -6.98 25.66
N PHE A 16 8.02 -7.28 24.43
CA PHE A 16 7.25 -8.48 24.12
C PHE A 16 7.93 -9.76 24.57
N LEU A 17 9.24 -9.83 24.49
CA LEU A 17 10.05 -11.00 24.86
C LEU A 17 10.50 -11.00 26.34
N GLU A 18 10.18 -9.98 27.13
CA GLU A 18 10.65 -9.88 28.51
C GLU A 18 10.19 -11.08 29.35
N GLY A 19 11.15 -11.81 29.93
CA GLY A 19 10.90 -13.03 30.71
C GLY A 19 10.41 -14.23 29.90
N ARG A 20 10.47 -14.18 28.58
CA ARG A 20 9.95 -15.18 27.66
C ARG A 20 11.05 -15.72 26.75
N ARG A 21 10.84 -16.92 26.24
CA ARG A 21 11.74 -17.53 25.27
C ARG A 21 11.16 -17.37 23.87
N LEU A 22 11.91 -16.74 22.97
CA LEU A 22 11.58 -16.73 21.56
C LEU A 22 11.67 -18.12 20.96
N ASP A 23 10.61 -18.58 20.33
CA ASP A 23 10.55 -19.88 19.68
C ASP A 23 10.91 -19.83 18.21
N GLU A 24 10.37 -18.83 17.50
CA GLU A 24 10.42 -18.75 16.06
C GLU A 24 10.60 -17.30 15.57
N VAL A 25 11.22 -17.14 14.38
CA VAL A 25 11.27 -15.88 13.63
C VAL A 25 10.73 -16.10 12.22
N GLU A 26 9.73 -15.36 11.86
CA GLU A 26 9.25 -15.25 10.48
C GLU A 26 10.12 -14.26 9.71
N CYS A 27 10.91 -14.80 8.78
CA CYS A 27 11.74 -14.04 7.86
C CYS A 27 10.89 -13.65 6.66
N VAL A 28 10.42 -12.40 6.58
CA VAL A 28 9.41 -12.00 5.60
C VAL A 28 9.95 -11.00 4.56
N ILE A 29 9.37 -11.04 3.37
CA ILE A 29 9.59 -10.11 2.26
C ILE A 29 8.25 -9.90 1.55
N ALA A 30 8.02 -8.72 1.00
CA ALA A 30 6.85 -8.46 0.15
C ALA A 30 7.13 -8.87 -1.29
N ASP A 31 6.23 -9.65 -1.90
CA ASP A 31 6.22 -9.86 -3.35
C ASP A 31 5.58 -8.67 -4.10
N LEU A 32 5.45 -8.73 -5.44
CA LEU A 32 4.85 -7.64 -6.22
C LEU A 32 3.38 -7.38 -5.87
N PRO A 33 2.53 -8.41 -5.66
CA PRO A 33 1.18 -8.22 -5.12
C PRO A 33 1.12 -7.63 -3.70
N GLY A 34 2.20 -7.64 -2.94
CA GLY A 34 2.24 -7.22 -1.53
C GLY A 34 1.89 -8.33 -0.54
N ILE A 35 1.99 -9.60 -0.98
CA ILE A 35 1.83 -10.76 -0.10
C ILE A 35 3.12 -10.97 0.68
N ALA A 36 2.98 -11.31 1.97
CA ALA A 36 4.12 -11.70 2.79
C ALA A 36 4.62 -13.09 2.38
N ARG A 37 5.79 -13.14 1.76
CA ARG A 37 6.51 -14.37 1.43
C ARG A 37 7.66 -14.56 2.40
N GLY A 38 8.07 -15.79 2.67
CA GLY A 38 9.18 -15.97 3.59
C GLY A 38 9.35 -17.37 4.13
N LYS A 39 10.06 -17.45 5.25
CA LYS A 39 10.30 -18.66 6.01
C LYS A 39 10.13 -18.42 7.49
N ALA A 40 9.43 -19.32 8.15
CA ALA A 40 9.48 -19.44 9.59
C ALA A 40 10.71 -20.28 9.98
N VAL A 41 11.55 -19.78 10.86
CA VAL A 41 12.75 -20.48 11.29
C VAL A 41 12.87 -20.49 12.81
N PRO A 42 13.35 -21.59 13.44
CA PRO A 42 13.60 -21.61 14.87
C PRO A 42 14.55 -20.46 15.27
N ALA A 43 14.26 -19.78 16.38
CA ALA A 43 15.06 -18.67 16.88
C ALA A 43 16.55 -19.01 17.02
N SER A 44 16.87 -20.25 17.42
CA SER A 44 18.25 -20.74 17.52
C SER A 44 18.98 -20.84 16.17
N LYS A 45 18.24 -21.01 15.06
CA LYS A 45 18.79 -20.99 13.71
C LYS A 45 18.96 -19.55 13.24
N PHE A 46 17.97 -18.68 13.47
CA PHE A 46 18.04 -17.27 13.15
C PHE A 46 19.26 -16.60 13.79
N ALA A 47 19.50 -16.87 15.08
CA ALA A 47 20.64 -16.32 15.83
C ALA A 47 22.04 -16.70 15.28
N ARG A 48 22.13 -17.69 14.42
CA ARG A 48 23.42 -18.21 13.87
C ARG A 48 23.62 -17.86 12.40
N GLN A 49 22.63 -17.28 11.73
CA GLN A 49 22.69 -16.97 10.32
C GLN A 49 22.55 -15.46 10.11
N ASP A 50 23.43 -14.90 9.27
CA ASP A 50 23.36 -13.48 8.92
C ASP A 50 22.44 -13.23 7.71
N TYR A 51 21.99 -14.27 7.01
CA TYR A 51 21.11 -14.20 5.84
C TYR A 51 20.43 -15.53 5.58
N PHE A 52 19.39 -15.48 4.77
CA PHE A 52 18.63 -16.64 4.31
C PHE A 52 18.53 -16.63 2.78
N HIS A 53 18.04 -17.73 2.21
CA HIS A 53 17.79 -17.84 0.78
C HIS A 53 16.32 -18.12 0.51
N LEU A 54 15.82 -17.47 -0.54
CA LEU A 54 14.58 -17.80 -1.24
C LEU A 54 14.83 -17.71 -2.74
N PRO A 55 14.04 -18.39 -3.57
CA PRO A 55 14.13 -18.19 -5.01
C PRO A 55 13.65 -16.79 -5.41
N ASP A 56 14.34 -16.16 -6.35
CA ASP A 56 13.97 -14.84 -6.89
C ASP A 56 12.66 -14.88 -7.70
N SER A 57 12.25 -16.08 -8.09
CA SER A 57 11.00 -16.36 -8.80
C SER A 57 9.76 -15.87 -8.07
N ILE A 58 9.79 -15.71 -6.75
CA ILE A 58 8.66 -15.18 -5.98
C ILE A 58 8.19 -13.80 -6.46
N PHE A 59 9.08 -13.00 -7.06
CA PHE A 59 8.71 -11.70 -7.61
C PHE A 59 8.01 -11.79 -8.98
N TYR A 60 7.96 -12.96 -9.57
CA TYR A 60 7.26 -13.20 -10.84
C TYR A 60 5.89 -13.86 -10.61
N GLN A 61 5.54 -14.16 -9.36
CA GLN A 61 4.24 -14.73 -9.03
C GLN A 61 3.12 -13.70 -9.18
N THR A 62 2.03 -14.16 -9.84
CA THR A 62 0.75 -13.45 -9.89
C THR A 62 0.02 -13.54 -8.55
N ILE A 63 -1.08 -12.78 -8.41
CA ILE A 63 -1.95 -12.87 -7.22
C ILE A 63 -2.56 -14.27 -7.04
N THR A 64 -2.71 -15.04 -8.11
CA THR A 64 -3.23 -16.41 -8.10
C THR A 64 -2.18 -17.47 -7.77
N GLY A 65 -0.91 -17.07 -7.73
CA GLY A 65 0.24 -17.92 -7.45
C GLY A 65 0.87 -18.56 -8.70
N ASP A 66 0.30 -18.30 -9.87
CA ASP A 66 0.92 -18.65 -11.13
C ASP A 66 2.14 -17.78 -11.44
N TRP A 67 2.94 -18.21 -12.38
CA TRP A 67 4.13 -17.50 -12.83
C TRP A 67 3.76 -16.69 -14.07
N GLY A 68 3.93 -15.37 -14.01
CA GLY A 68 3.94 -14.59 -15.23
C GLY A 68 4.97 -15.20 -16.19
N GLU A 69 4.72 -15.21 -17.50
CA GLU A 69 5.69 -15.64 -18.51
C GLU A 69 6.92 -14.72 -18.46
N ALA A 70 7.66 -14.86 -17.39
CA ALA A 70 8.94 -14.20 -17.16
C ALA A 70 10.08 -14.86 -17.93
N ALA A 71 9.78 -15.95 -18.62
CA ALA A 71 10.68 -16.57 -19.55
C ALA A 71 10.97 -15.55 -20.66
N GLY A 72 11.99 -14.73 -20.42
CA GLY A 72 12.68 -14.06 -21.50
C GLY A 72 13.12 -15.10 -22.54
N GLU A 73 13.61 -14.65 -23.69
CA GLU A 73 14.05 -15.47 -24.83
C GLU A 73 15.02 -16.61 -24.46
N ASP A 74 15.66 -16.57 -23.28
CA ASP A 74 16.64 -17.56 -22.79
C ASP A 74 16.08 -18.58 -21.78
N GLY A 75 14.76 -18.61 -21.52
CA GLY A 75 14.17 -19.47 -20.50
C GLY A 75 14.42 -18.93 -19.08
N PHE A 76 13.37 -18.93 -18.25
CA PHE A 76 13.48 -18.52 -16.86
C PHE A 76 14.32 -19.52 -16.07
N ILE A 77 15.45 -19.07 -15.52
CA ILE A 77 16.26 -19.86 -14.60
C ILE A 77 16.04 -19.29 -13.21
N GLU A 78 15.32 -20.02 -12.39
CA GLU A 78 15.14 -19.71 -10.98
C GLU A 78 16.49 -19.69 -10.25
N LYS A 79 16.78 -18.58 -9.57
CA LYS A 79 18.01 -18.39 -8.81
C LYS A 79 17.68 -18.13 -7.35
N ASP A 80 18.56 -18.58 -6.48
CA ASP A 80 18.48 -18.17 -5.08
C ASP A 80 18.94 -16.71 -4.93
N MET A 81 18.12 -15.92 -4.27
CA MET A 81 18.46 -14.61 -3.74
C MET A 81 18.92 -14.71 -2.28
N ILE A 82 19.60 -13.68 -1.82
CA ILE A 82 20.09 -13.52 -0.45
C ILE A 82 19.15 -12.56 0.27
N LEU A 83 18.54 -13.02 1.37
CA LEU A 83 17.69 -12.22 2.23
C LEU A 83 18.47 -11.81 3.48
N VAL A 84 18.67 -10.52 3.65
CA VAL A 84 19.37 -9.93 4.80
C VAL A 84 18.36 -9.30 5.75
N PRO A 85 18.30 -9.70 7.03
CA PRO A 85 17.33 -9.14 7.96
C PRO A 85 17.60 -7.67 8.26
N ASP A 86 16.57 -6.85 8.14
CA ASP A 86 16.58 -5.49 8.70
C ASP A 86 16.06 -5.56 10.13
N MET A 87 16.95 -5.62 11.10
CA MET A 87 16.60 -5.79 12.51
C MET A 87 15.81 -4.62 13.09
N THR A 88 15.79 -3.46 12.43
CA THR A 88 14.97 -2.31 12.85
C THR A 88 13.48 -2.55 12.64
N THR A 89 13.13 -3.52 11.79
CA THR A 89 11.75 -3.91 11.50
C THR A 89 11.25 -5.07 12.34
N ALA A 90 12.11 -5.62 13.23
CA ALA A 90 11.74 -6.76 14.07
C ALA A 90 10.56 -6.41 14.97
N THR A 91 9.48 -7.17 14.88
CA THR A 91 8.25 -6.92 15.65
C THR A 91 7.56 -8.21 16.03
N ALA A 92 6.65 -8.15 17.01
CA ALA A 92 5.90 -9.30 17.49
C ALA A 92 4.89 -9.82 16.45
N ALA A 93 4.59 -11.12 16.50
CA ALA A 93 3.42 -11.72 15.87
C ALA A 93 2.45 -12.20 16.98
N PRO A 94 1.71 -11.29 17.65
CA PRO A 94 1.01 -11.58 18.90
C PRO A 94 -0.20 -12.52 18.73
N TRP A 95 -0.63 -12.78 17.51
CA TRP A 95 -1.71 -13.74 17.19
C TRP A 95 -1.28 -15.19 17.13
N THR A 96 0.02 -15.48 17.09
CA THR A 96 0.53 -16.85 17.10
C THR A 96 0.42 -17.45 18.50
N GLY A 97 0.30 -18.77 18.56
CA GLY A 97 0.29 -19.49 19.85
C GLY A 97 1.65 -19.56 20.55
N ASP A 98 2.72 -19.35 19.79
CA ASP A 98 4.11 -19.39 20.22
C ASP A 98 4.71 -17.99 20.28
N TRP A 99 5.85 -17.81 20.98
CA TRP A 99 6.56 -16.52 20.99
C TRP A 99 7.30 -16.34 19.68
N THR A 100 6.69 -15.60 18.78
CA THR A 100 7.15 -15.39 17.41
C THR A 100 7.45 -13.91 17.16
N LEU A 101 8.59 -13.63 16.53
CA LEU A 101 8.90 -12.35 15.89
C LEU A 101 8.76 -12.48 14.38
N GLN A 102 8.44 -11.39 13.74
CA GLN A 102 8.54 -11.22 12.29
C GLN A 102 9.58 -10.15 11.97
N VAL A 103 10.38 -10.37 10.95
CA VAL A 103 11.46 -9.46 10.53
C VAL A 103 11.42 -9.31 9.02
N ILE A 104 11.37 -8.07 8.53
CA ILE A 104 11.47 -7.80 7.10
C ILE A 104 12.93 -7.98 6.65
N HIS A 105 13.09 -8.54 5.47
CA HIS A 105 14.38 -8.77 4.86
C HIS A 105 14.54 -7.97 3.57
N ASP A 106 15.72 -7.44 3.36
CA ASP A 106 16.10 -6.88 2.07
C ASP A 106 16.59 -7.99 1.15
N ALA A 107 16.23 -7.89 -0.13
CA ALA A 107 16.59 -8.87 -1.15
C ALA A 107 17.80 -8.42 -1.96
N PHE A 108 18.79 -9.31 -2.05
CA PHE A 108 20.01 -9.12 -2.82
C PHE A 108 20.23 -10.31 -3.75
N ASP A 109 20.91 -10.06 -4.86
CA ASP A 109 21.41 -11.11 -5.74
C ASP A 109 22.66 -11.81 -5.16
N ARG A 110 23.27 -12.72 -5.94
CA ARG A 110 24.48 -13.46 -5.52
C ARG A 110 25.72 -12.58 -5.39
N ASP A 111 25.75 -11.46 -6.09
CA ASP A 111 26.84 -10.48 -6.06
C ASP A 111 26.64 -9.43 -4.94
N ARG A 112 25.59 -9.58 -4.14
CA ARG A 112 25.19 -8.66 -3.07
C ARG A 112 24.67 -7.31 -3.57
N GLU A 113 24.23 -7.25 -4.84
CA GLU A 113 23.53 -6.09 -5.34
C GLU A 113 22.04 -6.18 -5.00
N PRO A 114 21.40 -5.07 -4.63
CA PRO A 114 19.95 -5.05 -4.35
C PRO A 114 19.15 -5.51 -5.57
N ILE A 115 18.23 -6.46 -5.39
CA ILE A 115 17.33 -6.87 -6.47
C ILE A 115 16.47 -5.67 -6.89
N PRO A 116 16.58 -5.19 -8.14
CA PRO A 116 16.02 -3.91 -8.56
C PRO A 116 14.49 -3.88 -8.65
N PHE A 117 13.85 -5.05 -8.68
CA PHE A 117 12.40 -5.21 -8.75
C PHE A 117 11.77 -5.70 -7.45
N ALA A 118 12.55 -5.92 -6.38
CA ALA A 118 11.99 -6.18 -5.05
C ALA A 118 11.28 -4.91 -4.54
N PRO A 119 10.00 -4.95 -4.13
CA PRO A 119 9.21 -3.76 -3.82
C PRO A 119 9.85 -2.79 -2.82
N ARG A 120 10.42 -3.31 -1.74
CA ARG A 120 11.10 -2.49 -0.74
C ARG A 120 12.34 -1.78 -1.31
N ASN A 121 13.08 -2.46 -2.19
CA ASN A 121 14.26 -1.88 -2.85
C ASN A 121 13.85 -0.79 -3.87
N VAL A 122 12.70 -0.95 -4.55
CA VAL A 122 12.13 0.09 -5.43
C VAL A 122 11.83 1.36 -4.63
N LEU A 123 11.19 1.25 -3.47
CA LEU A 123 10.92 2.40 -2.62
C LEU A 123 12.22 3.04 -2.10
N LYS A 124 13.16 2.24 -1.61
CA LYS A 124 14.48 2.74 -1.17
C LYS A 124 15.20 3.49 -2.28
N ARG A 125 15.14 2.99 -3.53
CA ARG A 125 15.69 3.68 -4.70
C ARG A 125 15.06 5.07 -4.90
N VAL A 126 13.74 5.18 -4.82
CA VAL A 126 13.06 6.47 -4.99
C VAL A 126 13.43 7.43 -3.86
N VAL A 127 13.46 6.98 -2.61
CA VAL A 127 13.88 7.80 -1.46
C VAL A 127 15.31 8.31 -1.64
N ALA A 128 16.23 7.45 -2.07
CA ALA A 128 17.62 7.84 -2.33
C ALA A 128 17.77 8.94 -3.40
N LEU A 129 16.85 8.99 -4.40
CA LEU A 129 16.84 10.09 -5.37
C LEU A 129 16.47 11.44 -4.73
N TYR A 130 15.55 11.46 -3.78
CA TYR A 130 15.25 12.67 -3.00
C TYR A 130 16.45 13.09 -2.16
N GLU A 131 17.06 12.14 -1.44
CA GLU A 131 18.24 12.40 -0.59
C GLU A 131 19.42 12.96 -1.38
N ALA A 132 19.64 12.49 -2.61
CA ALA A 132 20.68 13.01 -3.50
C ALA A 132 20.47 14.48 -3.89
N GLU A 133 19.24 14.99 -3.85
CA GLU A 133 18.91 16.41 -4.08
C GLU A 133 18.91 17.23 -2.75
N GLY A 134 19.26 16.63 -1.62
CA GLY A 134 19.17 17.26 -0.30
C GLY A 134 17.74 17.37 0.24
N TRP A 135 16.82 16.55 -0.24
CA TRP A 135 15.42 16.52 0.16
C TRP A 135 15.11 15.29 1.02
N LYS A 136 14.21 15.45 1.96
CA LYS A 136 13.71 14.37 2.81
C LYS A 136 12.20 14.22 2.57
N PRO A 137 11.76 13.17 1.86
CA PRO A 137 10.34 12.92 1.69
C PRO A 137 9.74 12.42 3.00
N VAL A 138 8.51 12.86 3.27
CA VAL A 138 7.70 12.44 4.42
C VAL A 138 6.33 12.06 3.90
N VAL A 139 5.81 10.92 4.33
CA VAL A 139 4.48 10.43 3.94
C VAL A 139 3.61 10.15 5.15
N ALA A 140 2.30 10.09 4.95
CA ALA A 140 1.33 9.54 5.88
C ALA A 140 0.26 8.79 5.06
N PRO A 141 0.29 7.46 5.07
CA PRO A 141 -0.76 6.67 4.44
C PRO A 141 -1.98 6.56 5.37
N GLU A 142 -3.17 6.62 4.78
CA GLU A 142 -4.45 6.28 5.41
C GLU A 142 -4.86 4.89 4.94
N MET A 143 -5.37 4.04 5.84
CA MET A 143 -5.68 2.65 5.53
C MET A 143 -7.18 2.40 5.66
N GLU A 144 -7.89 2.30 4.53
CA GLU A 144 -9.30 1.92 4.51
C GLU A 144 -9.47 0.41 4.28
N PHE A 145 -10.40 -0.22 4.97
CA PHE A 145 -10.71 -1.64 4.81
C PHE A 145 -12.14 -1.95 5.24
N PHE A 146 -12.66 -3.10 4.81
CA PHE A 146 -13.95 -3.59 5.25
C PHE A 146 -13.82 -4.78 6.18
N LEU A 147 -14.61 -4.80 7.25
CA LEU A 147 -14.92 -5.99 8.02
C LEU A 147 -16.18 -6.65 7.44
N VAL A 148 -16.03 -7.88 6.98
CA VAL A 148 -17.09 -8.61 6.28
C VAL A 148 -17.36 -9.96 6.95
N ALA A 149 -18.56 -10.48 6.76
CA ALA A 149 -18.87 -11.84 7.17
C ALA A 149 -17.96 -12.86 6.43
N PRO A 150 -17.65 -14.02 7.03
CA PRO A 150 -16.85 -15.04 6.35
C PRO A 150 -17.51 -15.45 5.03
N ASN A 151 -16.80 -15.18 3.91
CA ASN A 151 -17.23 -15.63 2.59
C ASN A 151 -16.50 -16.93 2.23
N LEU A 152 -17.18 -18.05 2.40
CA LEU A 152 -16.65 -19.39 2.14
C LEU A 152 -17.00 -19.90 0.74
N ASP A 153 -17.79 -19.16 -0.01
CA ASP A 153 -18.20 -19.50 -1.37
C ASP A 153 -17.95 -18.28 -2.28
N PRO A 154 -16.90 -18.31 -3.11
CA PRO A 154 -16.54 -17.17 -3.96
C PRO A 154 -17.60 -16.81 -5.02
N ALA A 155 -18.62 -17.65 -5.22
CA ALA A 155 -19.73 -17.36 -6.11
C ALA A 155 -20.82 -16.49 -5.46
N LYS A 156 -20.73 -16.25 -4.15
CA LYS A 156 -21.67 -15.41 -3.41
C LYS A 156 -21.11 -14.01 -3.19
N ASP A 157 -22.03 -13.05 -3.15
CA ASP A 157 -21.70 -11.68 -2.80
C ASP A 157 -21.11 -11.59 -1.37
N ILE A 158 -20.23 -10.62 -1.20
CA ILE A 158 -19.66 -10.30 0.11
C ILE A 158 -20.72 -9.61 0.96
N ALA A 159 -20.96 -10.13 2.17
CA ALA A 159 -21.92 -9.57 3.13
C ALA A 159 -21.18 -8.78 4.23
N PRO A 160 -21.76 -7.66 4.72
CA PRO A 160 -21.23 -6.94 5.87
C PRO A 160 -21.13 -7.83 7.12
N MET A 161 -20.14 -7.53 7.98
CA MET A 161 -19.97 -8.19 9.27
C MET A 161 -21.20 -7.93 10.17
N MET A 162 -21.50 -8.88 11.04
CA MET A 162 -22.45 -8.71 12.14
C MET A 162 -21.80 -7.95 13.29
N GLY A 163 -22.37 -6.82 13.68
CA GLY A 163 -21.92 -6.07 14.85
C GLY A 163 -22.25 -6.77 16.18
N ARG A 164 -21.74 -6.23 17.29
CA ARG A 164 -22.02 -6.74 18.64
C ARG A 164 -23.50 -6.77 19.02
N SER A 165 -24.30 -5.93 18.40
CA SER A 165 -25.78 -5.93 18.54
C SER A 165 -26.48 -7.13 17.91
N GLY A 166 -25.76 -7.97 17.14
CA GLY A 166 -26.32 -9.05 16.35
C GLY A 166 -27.00 -8.60 15.07
N ARG A 167 -26.79 -7.35 14.64
CA ARG A 167 -27.29 -6.81 13.38
C ARG A 167 -26.14 -6.65 12.38
N PRO A 168 -26.38 -6.80 11.07
CA PRO A 168 -25.38 -6.51 10.08
C PRO A 168 -25.00 -5.02 10.11
N ALA A 169 -23.75 -4.71 9.82
CA ALA A 169 -23.30 -3.33 9.65
C ALA A 169 -24.16 -2.59 8.62
N ALA A 170 -24.46 -1.32 8.90
CA ALA A 170 -25.24 -0.47 8.01
C ALA A 170 -24.33 0.52 7.27
N ALA A 171 -24.60 0.72 5.98
CA ALA A 171 -23.94 1.74 5.17
C ALA A 171 -24.32 3.18 5.61
N ARG A 172 -23.53 4.15 5.13
CA ARG A 172 -23.76 5.58 5.31
C ARG A 172 -23.75 6.03 6.77
N GLN A 173 -22.93 5.37 7.59
CA GLN A 173 -22.72 5.71 9.00
C GLN A 173 -21.34 6.38 9.22
N ALA A 174 -20.82 7.08 8.22
CA ALA A 174 -19.53 7.77 8.31
C ALA A 174 -19.43 8.63 9.57
N TYR A 175 -18.28 8.51 10.27
CA TYR A 175 -17.98 9.20 11.54
C TYR A 175 -18.89 8.83 12.72
N SER A 176 -19.69 7.79 12.64
CA SER A 176 -20.53 7.33 13.73
C SER A 176 -19.72 6.56 14.77
N MET A 177 -19.60 7.09 15.97
CA MET A 177 -18.95 6.38 17.09
C MET A 177 -19.71 5.12 17.49
N THR A 178 -21.05 5.12 17.40
CA THR A 178 -21.86 3.92 17.63
C THR A 178 -21.54 2.82 16.62
N ALA A 179 -21.27 3.17 15.36
CA ALA A 179 -20.86 2.20 14.34
C ALA A 179 -19.45 1.64 14.62
N VAL A 180 -18.52 2.45 15.09
CA VAL A 180 -17.22 1.98 15.59
C VAL A 180 -17.40 1.01 16.75
N ASP A 181 -18.25 1.34 17.72
CA ASP A 181 -18.56 0.49 18.88
C ASP A 181 -19.14 -0.90 18.50
N GLU A 182 -19.83 -1.02 17.36
CA GLU A 182 -20.31 -2.32 16.87
C GLU A 182 -19.17 -3.30 16.59
N PHE A 183 -17.98 -2.81 16.29
CA PHE A 183 -16.77 -3.59 16.00
C PHE A 183 -15.74 -3.57 17.14
N GLY A 184 -16.11 -3.05 18.31
CA GLY A 184 -15.22 -2.88 19.46
C GLY A 184 -14.26 -4.04 19.70
N PRO A 185 -14.71 -5.30 19.80
CA PRO A 185 -13.80 -6.43 20.06
C PRO A 185 -12.70 -6.63 19.01
N VAL A 186 -12.98 -6.36 17.73
CA VAL A 186 -11.97 -6.43 16.66
C VAL A 186 -11.00 -5.26 16.78
N ILE A 187 -11.52 -4.07 17.06
CA ILE A 187 -10.74 -2.85 17.24
C ILE A 187 -9.82 -2.95 18.44
N ASP A 188 -10.29 -3.53 19.55
CA ASP A 188 -9.49 -3.77 20.76
C ASP A 188 -8.29 -4.68 20.43
N ASP A 189 -8.50 -5.79 19.70
CA ASP A 189 -7.41 -6.65 19.24
C ASP A 189 -6.46 -5.93 18.27
N ILE A 190 -6.96 -5.04 17.41
CA ILE A 190 -6.11 -4.22 16.53
C ILE A 190 -5.20 -3.30 17.36
N TYR A 191 -5.74 -2.63 18.38
CA TYR A 191 -4.94 -1.79 19.28
C TYR A 191 -3.90 -2.61 20.06
N ASP A 192 -4.31 -3.74 20.66
CA ASP A 192 -3.43 -4.61 21.44
C ASP A 192 -2.27 -5.15 20.57
N PHE A 193 -2.58 -5.55 19.33
CA PHE A 193 -1.56 -6.04 18.41
C PHE A 193 -0.63 -4.93 17.93
N ALA A 194 -1.17 -3.74 17.64
CA ALA A 194 -0.37 -2.57 17.26
C ALA A 194 0.59 -2.16 18.39
N GLU A 195 0.11 -2.13 19.64
CA GLU A 195 0.95 -1.85 20.81
C GLU A 195 2.08 -2.89 20.95
N ALA A 196 1.75 -4.19 20.84
CA ALA A 196 2.75 -5.26 20.90
C ALA A 196 3.79 -5.18 19.77
N GLN A 197 3.41 -4.63 18.61
CA GLN A 197 4.30 -4.39 17.49
C GLN A 197 5.08 -3.07 17.57
N GLY A 198 4.70 -2.18 18.47
CA GLY A 198 5.29 -0.85 18.59
C GLY A 198 4.81 0.11 17.50
N PHE A 199 3.64 -0.11 16.93
CA PHE A 199 3.02 0.76 15.94
C PHE A 199 2.08 1.76 16.59
N GLU A 200 2.10 2.99 16.10
CA GLU A 200 1.27 4.07 16.60
C GLU A 200 0.09 4.32 15.67
N ILE A 201 -1.11 4.24 16.21
CA ILE A 201 -2.36 4.57 15.51
C ILE A 201 -2.74 5.99 15.89
N ASP A 202 -2.89 6.89 14.90
CA ASP A 202 -3.38 8.27 15.15
C ASP A 202 -4.89 8.29 15.40
N GLY A 203 -5.65 7.44 14.69
CA GLY A 203 -7.08 7.31 14.89
C GLY A 203 -7.70 6.19 14.09
N ILE A 204 -8.91 5.78 14.52
CA ILE A 204 -9.79 4.86 13.78
C ILE A 204 -11.12 5.55 13.55
N THR A 205 -11.62 5.49 12.31
CA THR A 205 -12.86 6.14 11.88
C THR A 205 -13.76 5.15 11.15
N GLN A 206 -15.08 5.24 11.39
CA GLN A 206 -16.06 4.57 10.54
C GLN A 206 -16.20 5.36 9.23
N GLU A 207 -16.06 4.68 8.11
CA GLU A 207 -16.22 5.22 6.78
C GLU A 207 -17.66 5.06 6.22
N GLY A 208 -17.87 5.43 4.96
CA GLY A 208 -19.18 5.44 4.34
C GLY A 208 -19.81 4.06 4.11
N GLY A 209 -19.00 3.02 3.95
CA GLY A 209 -19.42 1.66 3.66
C GLY A 209 -19.86 0.87 4.90
N ALA A 210 -20.67 -0.15 4.68
CA ALA A 210 -21.13 -1.04 5.74
C ALA A 210 -19.97 -1.88 6.29
N GLY A 211 -19.51 -1.55 7.50
CA GLY A 211 -18.34 -2.19 8.12
C GLY A 211 -17.01 -1.70 7.56
N GLN A 212 -17.00 -0.54 6.90
CA GLN A 212 -15.78 0.10 6.43
C GLN A 212 -15.16 0.95 7.54
N LEU A 213 -13.88 0.70 7.80
CA LEU A 213 -13.07 1.45 8.77
C LEU A 213 -11.87 2.07 8.07
N GLU A 214 -11.39 3.18 8.64
CA GLU A 214 -10.13 3.81 8.28
C GLU A 214 -9.22 3.86 9.50
N ILE A 215 -7.95 3.51 9.31
CA ILE A 215 -6.89 3.69 10.29
C ILE A 215 -5.89 4.71 9.75
N ASN A 216 -5.65 5.75 10.53
CA ASN A 216 -4.65 6.77 10.22
C ASN A 216 -3.36 6.46 10.97
N LEU A 217 -2.24 6.52 10.24
CA LEU A 217 -0.89 6.36 10.78
C LEU A 217 -0.21 7.72 10.91
N LEU A 218 0.69 7.85 11.88
CA LEU A 218 1.52 9.05 12.01
C LEU A 218 2.42 9.23 10.78
N HIS A 219 2.67 10.48 10.40
CA HIS A 219 3.56 10.79 9.30
C HIS A 219 5.02 10.46 9.63
N GLY A 220 5.79 10.07 8.62
CA GLY A 220 7.18 9.69 8.85
C GLY A 220 7.96 9.30 7.59
N ASP A 221 9.00 8.51 7.81
CA ASP A 221 9.86 7.96 6.77
C ASP A 221 9.06 7.02 5.84
N PRO A 222 9.19 7.17 4.50
CA PRO A 222 8.40 6.38 3.56
C PRO A 222 8.64 4.87 3.65
N VAL A 223 9.88 4.43 3.87
CA VAL A 223 10.21 3.01 3.94
C VAL A 223 9.64 2.41 5.23
N LYS A 224 9.84 3.10 6.36
CA LYS A 224 9.28 2.68 7.65
C LYS A 224 7.76 2.57 7.60
N LEU A 225 7.07 3.56 7.03
CA LEU A 225 5.60 3.53 6.95
C LEU A 225 5.08 2.49 5.95
N ALA A 226 5.82 2.22 4.88
CA ALA A 226 5.49 1.09 4.00
C ALA A 226 5.63 -0.26 4.73
N ASP A 227 6.68 -0.43 5.55
CA ASP A 227 6.88 -1.59 6.42
C ASP A 227 5.71 -1.72 7.42
N GLU A 228 5.29 -0.63 8.05
CA GLU A 228 4.16 -0.62 8.99
C GLU A 228 2.84 -0.98 8.29
N VAL A 229 2.49 -0.36 7.15
CA VAL A 229 1.28 -0.70 6.38
C VAL A 229 1.30 -2.17 5.96
N PHE A 230 2.45 -2.69 5.55
CA PHE A 230 2.61 -4.10 5.18
C PHE A 230 2.28 -5.04 6.34
N PHE A 231 2.77 -4.74 7.54
CA PHE A 231 2.44 -5.51 8.74
C PHE A 231 1.01 -5.26 9.24
N PHE A 232 0.50 -4.02 9.16
CA PHE A 232 -0.87 -3.71 9.55
C PHE A 232 -1.91 -4.49 8.74
N LYS A 233 -1.71 -4.66 7.44
CA LYS A 233 -2.61 -5.51 6.63
C LYS A 233 -2.70 -6.93 7.18
N ARG A 234 -1.60 -7.48 7.68
CA ARG A 234 -1.55 -8.80 8.29
C ARG A 234 -2.21 -8.78 9.67
N LEU A 235 -1.84 -7.83 10.52
CA LEU A 235 -2.39 -7.62 11.85
C LEU A 235 -3.91 -7.53 11.84
N ILE A 236 -4.47 -6.66 10.98
CA ILE A 236 -5.92 -6.46 10.88
C ILE A 236 -6.64 -7.73 10.44
N ARG A 237 -6.07 -8.50 9.49
CA ARG A 237 -6.64 -9.80 9.09
C ARG A 237 -6.67 -10.79 10.24
N GLU A 238 -5.60 -10.88 11.02
CA GLU A 238 -5.52 -11.80 12.16
C GLU A 238 -6.46 -11.39 13.30
N ALA A 239 -6.59 -10.09 13.58
CA ALA A 239 -7.59 -9.57 14.51
C ALA A 239 -9.01 -9.95 14.07
N ALA A 240 -9.35 -9.72 12.79
CA ALA A 240 -10.66 -10.08 12.24
C ALA A 240 -10.96 -11.59 12.35
N LEU A 241 -9.98 -12.45 12.04
CA LEU A 241 -10.13 -13.91 12.12
C LEU A 241 -10.48 -14.38 13.52
N ARG A 242 -9.95 -13.76 14.59
CA ARG A 242 -10.30 -14.08 15.98
C ARG A 242 -11.78 -13.87 16.30
N HIS A 243 -12.42 -12.96 15.58
CA HIS A 243 -13.84 -12.60 15.76
C HIS A 243 -14.75 -13.18 14.69
N ASN A 244 -14.30 -14.23 13.99
CA ASN A 244 -15.06 -14.92 12.95
C ASN A 244 -15.59 -13.95 11.88
N CYS A 245 -14.76 -13.01 11.44
CA CYS A 245 -14.99 -12.13 10.29
C CYS A 245 -13.72 -12.05 9.44
N PHE A 246 -13.83 -11.51 8.24
CA PHE A 246 -12.70 -11.24 7.37
C PHE A 246 -12.47 -9.74 7.25
N ALA A 247 -11.21 -9.33 7.29
CA ALA A 247 -10.81 -7.98 6.87
C ALA A 247 -10.37 -8.04 5.41
N THR A 248 -11.00 -7.23 4.56
CA THR A 248 -10.64 -7.13 3.15
C THR A 248 -10.11 -5.76 2.78
N PHE A 249 -9.02 -5.76 2.01
CA PHE A 249 -8.38 -4.58 1.45
C PHE A 249 -8.64 -4.46 -0.06
N MET A 250 -9.64 -5.17 -0.58
CA MET A 250 -10.09 -4.98 -1.96
C MET A 250 -10.51 -3.53 -2.18
N ALA A 251 -10.11 -2.96 -3.32
CA ALA A 251 -10.49 -1.58 -3.65
C ALA A 251 -12.00 -1.38 -3.78
N LYS A 252 -12.74 -2.42 -4.20
CA LYS A 252 -14.22 -2.38 -4.33
C LYS A 252 -14.81 -3.76 -3.98
N PRO A 253 -14.97 -4.09 -2.68
CA PRO A 253 -15.48 -5.39 -2.28
C PRO A 253 -17.00 -5.54 -2.49
N ILE A 254 -17.77 -4.45 -2.36
CA ILE A 254 -19.23 -4.44 -2.47
C ILE A 254 -19.64 -3.41 -3.53
N ALA A 255 -20.46 -3.81 -4.49
CA ALA A 255 -20.77 -3.01 -5.68
C ALA A 255 -21.39 -1.63 -5.38
N ASP A 256 -22.34 -1.58 -4.45
CA ASP A 256 -23.12 -0.38 -4.13
C ASP A 256 -22.56 0.43 -2.93
N GLU A 257 -21.39 0.01 -2.41
CA GLU A 257 -20.70 0.67 -1.30
C GLU A 257 -19.50 1.49 -1.81
N PRO A 258 -18.96 2.43 -1.04
CA PRO A 258 -17.67 3.07 -1.37
C PRO A 258 -16.54 2.07 -1.53
N GLY A 259 -15.47 2.46 -2.22
CA GLY A 259 -14.25 1.67 -2.30
C GLY A 259 -13.30 1.96 -1.15
N SER A 260 -12.25 1.14 -1.01
CA SER A 260 -11.16 1.33 -0.04
C SER A 260 -9.94 1.95 -0.69
N ALA A 261 -9.48 3.06 -0.14
CA ALA A 261 -8.30 3.80 -0.57
C ALA A 261 -7.11 3.59 0.39
N MET A 262 -5.93 3.80 -0.14
CA MET A 262 -4.76 4.18 0.62
C MET A 262 -4.39 5.61 0.24
N HIS A 263 -5.08 6.60 0.81
CA HIS A 263 -4.69 7.98 0.56
C HIS A 263 -3.27 8.22 1.07
N ILE A 264 -2.44 8.87 0.27
CA ILE A 264 -1.04 9.10 0.64
C ILE A 264 -0.81 10.59 0.72
N HIS A 265 -0.58 11.08 1.92
CA HIS A 265 -0.14 12.44 2.16
C HIS A 265 1.37 12.56 1.96
N HIS A 266 1.80 13.66 1.36
CA HIS A 266 3.21 13.93 1.05
C HIS A 266 3.62 15.30 1.56
N SER A 267 4.76 15.35 2.21
CA SER A 267 5.56 16.56 2.41
C SER A 267 7.00 16.30 2.00
N VAL A 268 7.72 17.34 1.67
CA VAL A 268 9.15 17.25 1.40
C VAL A 268 9.85 18.28 2.29
N LEU A 269 10.81 17.82 3.06
CA LEU A 269 11.61 18.67 3.92
C LEU A 269 12.98 18.90 3.31
N ASP A 270 13.57 20.04 3.58
CA ASP A 270 15.00 20.25 3.40
C ASP A 270 15.76 19.34 4.37
N ALA A 271 16.69 18.53 3.87
CA ALA A 271 17.36 17.52 4.68
C ALA A 271 18.31 18.10 5.73
N GLU A 272 18.82 19.33 5.52
CA GLU A 272 19.75 20.01 6.43
C GLU A 272 19.01 20.78 7.53
N THR A 273 17.96 21.54 7.14
CA THR A 273 17.24 22.44 8.07
C THR A 273 15.99 21.80 8.68
N GLY A 274 15.43 20.77 8.07
CA GLY A 274 14.16 20.16 8.45
C GLY A 274 12.93 21.03 8.11
N GLU A 275 13.11 22.14 7.38
CA GLU A 275 12.00 22.99 6.96
C GLU A 275 11.16 22.36 5.84
N ASN A 276 9.86 22.58 5.88
CA ASN A 276 8.95 22.08 4.85
C ASN A 276 9.10 22.89 3.56
N LEU A 277 9.56 22.26 2.49
CA LEU A 277 9.79 22.89 1.19
C LEU A 277 8.52 23.41 0.51
N PHE A 278 7.35 22.95 0.93
CA PHE A 278 6.06 23.37 0.37
C PHE A 278 5.57 24.72 0.89
N ALA A 279 6.17 25.23 1.98
CA ALA A 279 5.78 26.49 2.59
C ALA A 279 6.96 27.45 2.67
N GLY A 280 6.79 28.66 2.17
CA GLY A 280 7.79 29.72 2.28
C GLY A 280 7.78 30.40 3.65
N PRO A 281 8.77 31.28 3.91
CA PRO A 281 8.94 31.97 5.21
C PRO A 281 7.71 32.76 5.66
N ASN A 282 6.90 33.23 4.72
CA ASN A 282 5.66 33.98 4.99
C ASN A 282 4.42 33.07 5.08
N GLY A 283 4.60 31.74 5.11
CA GLY A 283 3.52 30.77 5.13
C GLY A 283 2.79 30.58 3.79
N GLY A 284 3.21 31.25 2.74
CA GLY A 284 2.69 31.05 1.36
C GLY A 284 3.25 29.78 0.73
N ASP A 285 2.64 29.34 -0.36
CA ASP A 285 3.10 28.19 -1.14
C ASP A 285 4.35 28.53 -1.94
N THR A 286 5.23 27.57 -2.08
CA THR A 286 6.50 27.69 -2.81
C THR A 286 6.37 27.14 -4.23
N ASP A 287 7.40 27.38 -5.04
CA ASP A 287 7.54 26.72 -6.34
C ASP A 287 7.61 25.20 -6.20
N ALA A 288 8.26 24.69 -5.14
CA ALA A 288 8.32 23.24 -4.85
C ALA A 288 6.92 22.65 -4.65
N PHE A 289 6.05 23.33 -3.89
CA PHE A 289 4.66 22.91 -3.70
C PHE A 289 3.93 22.74 -5.04
N PHE A 290 3.98 23.77 -5.89
CA PHE A 290 3.32 23.71 -7.19
C PHE A 290 3.97 22.68 -8.12
N ASN A 291 5.29 22.59 -8.12
CA ASN A 291 6.00 21.64 -8.97
C ASN A 291 5.67 20.19 -8.59
N PHE A 292 5.52 19.88 -7.29
CA PHE A 292 5.12 18.56 -6.83
C PHE A 292 3.72 18.19 -7.34
N ILE A 293 2.74 19.10 -7.22
CA ILE A 293 1.39 18.93 -7.77
C ILE A 293 1.44 18.74 -9.30
N GLY A 294 2.21 19.57 -10.00
CA GLY A 294 2.35 19.47 -11.46
C GLY A 294 2.94 18.14 -11.91
N GLY A 295 3.90 17.61 -11.14
CA GLY A 295 4.45 16.27 -11.34
C GLY A 295 3.41 15.18 -11.15
N MET A 296 2.60 15.29 -10.09
CA MET A 296 1.50 14.36 -9.85
C MET A 296 0.47 14.41 -11.00
N GLN A 297 -0.02 15.58 -11.39
CA GLN A 297 -0.98 15.70 -12.49
C GLN A 297 -0.47 15.07 -13.79
N LYS A 298 0.81 15.30 -14.11
CA LYS A 298 1.40 14.80 -15.35
C LYS A 298 1.64 13.28 -15.34
N HIS A 299 2.10 12.73 -14.24
CA HIS A 299 2.63 11.34 -14.21
C HIS A 299 1.69 10.33 -13.54
N LEU A 300 0.70 10.77 -12.76
CA LEU A 300 -0.26 9.85 -12.13
C LEU A 300 -1.02 8.97 -13.14
N PRO A 301 -1.46 9.45 -14.33
CA PRO A 301 -2.11 8.55 -15.29
C PRO A 301 -1.29 7.32 -15.62
N SER A 302 0.02 7.51 -15.81
CA SER A 302 0.95 6.40 -16.08
C SER A 302 1.30 5.58 -14.83
N ALA A 303 1.10 6.12 -13.63
CA ALA A 303 1.35 5.43 -12.38
C ALA A 303 0.13 4.63 -11.86
N ILE A 304 -1.06 4.82 -12.46
CA ILE A 304 -2.31 4.19 -12.01
C ILE A 304 -2.20 2.67 -11.98
N ALA A 305 -1.53 2.03 -12.94
CA ALA A 305 -1.36 0.57 -12.93
C ALA A 305 -0.68 0.06 -11.64
N VAL A 306 0.14 0.89 -10.98
CA VAL A 306 0.80 0.55 -9.70
C VAL A 306 -0.07 0.93 -8.51
N LEU A 307 -0.83 2.01 -8.59
CA LEU A 307 -1.72 2.52 -7.54
C LEU A 307 -3.07 1.79 -7.48
N ALA A 308 -3.48 1.19 -8.59
CA ALA A 308 -4.74 0.45 -8.79
C ALA A 308 -4.44 -0.84 -9.57
N PRO A 309 -3.79 -1.85 -8.93
CA PRO A 309 -3.10 -2.93 -9.62
C PRO A 309 -3.97 -4.09 -10.11
N TYR A 310 -5.27 -4.06 -9.86
CA TYR A 310 -6.18 -5.16 -10.20
C TYR A 310 -7.40 -4.67 -10.99
N VAL A 311 -8.05 -5.57 -11.71
CA VAL A 311 -9.31 -5.24 -12.42
C VAL A 311 -10.36 -4.68 -11.43
N ASN A 312 -10.41 -5.21 -10.22
CA ASN A 312 -11.30 -4.74 -9.16
C ASN A 312 -11.01 -3.28 -8.75
N SER A 313 -9.75 -2.83 -8.81
CA SER A 313 -9.36 -1.47 -8.44
C SER A 313 -10.09 -0.40 -9.27
N TYR A 314 -10.32 -0.67 -10.55
CA TYR A 314 -11.00 0.26 -11.48
C TYR A 314 -12.51 0.38 -11.22
N ARG A 315 -13.10 -0.58 -10.50
CA ARG A 315 -14.49 -0.49 -10.04
C ARG A 315 -14.69 0.55 -8.93
N ARG A 316 -13.60 1.01 -8.31
CA ARG A 316 -13.60 2.09 -7.33
C ARG A 316 -13.75 3.46 -8.00
N PHE A 317 -13.21 3.67 -9.20
CA PHE A 317 -13.26 4.95 -9.93
C PHE A 317 -14.62 5.18 -10.57
N VAL A 318 -15.62 5.48 -9.73
CA VAL A 318 -16.98 5.77 -10.15
C VAL A 318 -17.45 7.06 -9.49
N ARG A 319 -18.33 7.81 -10.18
CA ARG A 319 -18.89 9.07 -9.68
C ARG A 319 -19.64 8.83 -8.36
N ASP A 320 -19.63 9.82 -7.48
CA ASP A 320 -20.38 9.86 -6.22
C ASP A 320 -20.07 8.78 -5.19
N HIS A 321 -18.96 8.06 -5.33
CA HIS A 321 -18.52 7.01 -4.41
C HIS A 321 -17.20 7.34 -3.67
N ALA A 322 -16.97 8.64 -3.39
CA ALA A 322 -15.81 9.17 -2.66
C ALA A 322 -14.43 8.95 -3.31
N ALA A 323 -14.34 8.21 -4.42
CA ALA A 323 -13.11 8.02 -5.19
C ALA A 323 -13.02 9.04 -6.34
N PRO A 324 -11.89 9.72 -6.54
CA PRO A 324 -11.73 10.65 -7.64
C PRO A 324 -11.66 9.91 -8.99
N ILE A 325 -12.22 10.53 -10.01
CA ILE A 325 -12.16 10.07 -11.41
C ILE A 325 -11.33 11.01 -12.29
N ASN A 326 -10.67 11.99 -11.68
CA ASN A 326 -9.98 13.11 -12.30
C ASN A 326 -8.58 13.29 -11.71
N LEU A 327 -7.81 14.17 -12.31
CA LEU A 327 -6.46 14.57 -11.88
C LEU A 327 -6.42 16.03 -11.41
N GLU A 328 -7.59 16.61 -11.19
CA GLU A 328 -7.70 17.96 -10.68
C GLU A 328 -7.08 18.07 -9.28
N TRP A 329 -6.56 19.26 -8.98
CA TRP A 329 -6.10 19.57 -7.64
C TRP A 329 -6.92 20.70 -7.01
N GLY A 330 -7.21 20.56 -5.72
CA GLY A 330 -8.00 21.52 -4.99
C GLY A 330 -7.64 21.62 -3.51
N ARG A 331 -7.83 22.82 -2.94
CA ARG A 331 -7.69 23.01 -1.49
C ARG A 331 -8.95 22.54 -0.80
N ASP A 332 -8.76 21.67 0.17
CA ASP A 332 -9.82 21.06 0.98
C ASP A 332 -11.00 20.51 0.16
N ASN A 333 -10.70 20.03 -1.04
CA ASN A 333 -11.68 19.50 -1.98
C ASN A 333 -11.53 17.98 -2.10
N ARG A 334 -12.46 17.21 -1.52
CA ARG A 334 -12.44 15.74 -1.50
C ARG A 334 -12.88 15.10 -2.82
N THR A 335 -13.36 15.89 -3.80
CA THR A 335 -13.74 15.38 -5.12
C THR A 335 -12.59 15.38 -6.13
N THR A 336 -11.45 16.02 -5.78
CA THR A 336 -10.26 16.08 -6.64
C THR A 336 -9.32 14.88 -6.41
N GLY A 337 -8.62 14.45 -7.44
CA GLY A 337 -7.59 13.40 -7.36
C GLY A 337 -6.39 13.78 -6.52
N ILE A 338 -6.08 15.07 -6.48
CA ILE A 338 -4.99 15.66 -5.69
C ILE A 338 -5.59 16.70 -4.75
N ARG A 339 -5.62 16.39 -3.46
CA ARG A 339 -6.17 17.31 -2.46
C ARG A 339 -5.04 17.98 -1.67
N VAL A 340 -5.23 19.25 -1.37
CA VAL A 340 -4.38 20.00 -0.44
C VAL A 340 -5.18 20.25 0.84
N PRO A 341 -4.99 19.47 1.90
CA PRO A 341 -5.70 19.66 3.16
C PRO A 341 -5.41 21.01 3.80
N LEU A 342 -6.35 21.53 4.58
CA LEU A 342 -6.13 22.72 5.40
C LEU A 342 -5.00 22.43 6.42
N SER A 343 -3.97 23.28 6.42
CA SER A 343 -2.81 23.09 7.27
C SER A 343 -2.00 24.36 7.45
N GLY A 344 -1.29 24.46 8.56
CA GLY A 344 -0.26 25.48 8.73
C GLY A 344 1.00 25.19 7.90
N PRO A 345 1.95 26.14 7.85
CA PRO A 345 3.17 26.01 7.03
C PRO A 345 3.97 24.75 7.35
N LYS A 346 4.14 24.40 8.62
CA LYS A 346 4.93 23.22 9.05
C LYS A 346 4.31 21.89 8.62
N SER A 347 2.99 21.83 8.51
CA SER A 347 2.23 20.62 8.14
C SER A 347 1.65 20.72 6.73
N ARG A 348 2.18 21.62 5.87
CA ARG A 348 1.77 21.74 4.49
C ARG A 348 2.04 20.46 3.75
N ARG A 349 0.98 19.88 3.14
CA ARG A 349 1.04 18.58 2.50
C ARG A 349 0.11 18.47 1.31
N ILE A 350 0.37 17.50 0.46
CA ILE A 350 -0.39 17.18 -0.74
C ILE A 350 -0.83 15.73 -0.60
N GLU A 351 -2.10 15.46 -0.84
CA GLU A 351 -2.72 14.15 -0.71
C GLU A 351 -3.01 13.57 -2.10
N ASN A 352 -2.46 12.39 -2.37
CA ASN A 352 -2.84 11.54 -3.50
C ASN A 352 -4.02 10.66 -3.08
N ARG A 353 -5.18 10.83 -3.74
CA ARG A 353 -6.41 10.10 -3.44
C ARG A 353 -6.69 8.94 -4.40
N LEU A 354 -5.79 8.70 -5.37
CA LEU A 354 -6.00 7.69 -6.41
C LEU A 354 -5.56 6.29 -6.00
N ALA A 355 -4.64 6.16 -5.04
CA ALA A 355 -4.15 4.87 -4.60
C ALA A 355 -5.25 4.04 -3.93
N GLY A 356 -5.44 2.80 -4.38
CA GLY A 356 -6.32 1.83 -3.74
C GLY A 356 -5.62 1.13 -2.58
N MET A 357 -6.38 0.68 -1.58
CA MET A 357 -5.79 -0.07 -0.46
C MET A 357 -5.28 -1.46 -0.88
N ASP A 358 -5.69 -1.93 -2.03
CA ASP A 358 -5.24 -3.17 -2.63
C ASP A 358 -3.83 -3.10 -3.24
N CYS A 359 -3.27 -1.91 -3.42
CA CYS A 359 -1.89 -1.80 -3.91
C CYS A 359 -0.86 -2.31 -2.88
N ASN A 360 0.30 -2.70 -3.39
CA ASN A 360 1.47 -2.97 -2.58
C ASN A 360 1.96 -1.65 -1.94
N PRO A 361 2.06 -1.53 -0.60
CA PRO A 361 2.37 -0.25 0.05
C PRO A 361 3.72 0.33 -0.37
N TYR A 362 4.73 -0.51 -0.57
CA TYR A 362 6.03 -0.04 -1.05
C TYR A 362 5.94 0.56 -2.45
N LEU A 363 5.25 -0.13 -3.36
CA LEU A 363 5.11 0.29 -4.75
C LEU A 363 4.17 1.49 -4.89
N GLY A 364 3.06 1.52 -4.13
CA GLY A 364 2.12 2.63 -4.13
C GLY A 364 2.78 3.93 -3.65
N ILE A 365 3.52 3.87 -2.54
CA ILE A 365 4.27 5.02 -2.01
C ILE A 365 5.40 5.41 -2.99
N ALA A 366 6.14 4.43 -3.53
CA ALA A 366 7.21 4.70 -4.50
C ALA A 366 6.68 5.40 -5.77
N ALA A 367 5.59 4.91 -6.36
CA ALA A 367 4.99 5.48 -7.56
C ALA A 367 4.46 6.90 -7.31
N SER A 368 3.82 7.14 -6.17
CA SER A 368 3.33 8.46 -5.79
C SER A 368 4.48 9.46 -5.57
N LEU A 369 5.54 9.05 -4.85
CA LEU A 369 6.76 9.85 -4.67
C LEU A 369 7.48 10.09 -6.00
N ALA A 370 7.56 9.10 -6.90
CA ALA A 370 8.19 9.24 -8.21
C ALA A 370 7.52 10.34 -9.04
N CYS A 371 6.17 10.41 -9.04
CA CYS A 371 5.44 11.49 -9.71
C CYS A 371 5.82 12.86 -9.14
N GLY A 372 5.86 13.01 -7.83
CA GLY A 372 6.25 14.25 -7.16
C GLY A 372 7.71 14.63 -7.43
N TYR A 373 8.63 13.65 -7.38
CA TYR A 373 10.06 13.85 -7.69
C TYR A 373 10.27 14.41 -9.09
N LEU A 374 9.64 13.79 -10.09
CA LEU A 374 9.72 14.25 -11.47
C LEU A 374 9.18 15.69 -11.63
N GLY A 375 8.14 16.04 -10.87
CA GLY A 375 7.62 17.39 -10.80
C GLY A 375 8.62 18.39 -10.26
N LEU A 376 9.25 18.08 -9.14
CA LEU A 376 10.28 18.92 -8.51
C LEU A 376 11.51 19.05 -9.41
N LYS A 377 12.03 17.94 -9.90
CA LYS A 377 13.24 17.88 -10.73
C LYS A 377 13.10 18.67 -12.04
N ASN A 378 11.96 18.52 -12.71
CA ASN A 378 11.68 19.12 -14.01
C ASN A 378 10.91 20.44 -13.90
N LYS A 379 10.63 20.93 -12.67
CA LYS A 379 9.92 22.18 -12.40
C LYS A 379 8.57 22.26 -13.14
N ILE A 380 7.80 21.17 -13.10
CA ILE A 380 6.52 21.02 -13.78
C ILE A 380 5.48 21.86 -13.05
N ARG A 381 4.83 22.79 -13.75
CA ARG A 381 3.74 23.57 -13.16
C ARG A 381 2.41 22.82 -13.30
N PRO A 382 1.57 22.87 -12.25
CA PRO A 382 0.23 22.31 -12.34
C PRO A 382 -0.69 23.19 -13.18
N GLU A 383 -1.80 22.62 -13.57
CA GLU A 383 -2.93 23.37 -14.06
C GLU A 383 -3.49 24.31 -12.98
N LYS A 384 -4.48 25.12 -13.33
CA LYS A 384 -5.12 26.01 -12.34
C LYS A 384 -5.85 25.17 -11.29
N GLN A 385 -5.83 25.66 -10.04
CA GLN A 385 -6.61 25.08 -8.97
C GLN A 385 -8.08 24.93 -9.38
N PHE A 386 -8.64 23.75 -9.16
CA PHE A 386 -10.03 23.47 -9.40
C PHE A 386 -10.91 23.97 -8.25
N TYR A 387 -12.06 24.50 -8.59
CA TYR A 387 -13.08 24.96 -7.66
C TYR A 387 -14.44 24.34 -8.02
N GLY A 388 -15.16 23.88 -7.03
CA GLY A 388 -16.43 23.22 -7.23
C GLY A 388 -16.35 21.70 -7.16
N ASP A 389 -17.36 21.00 -7.66
CA ASP A 389 -17.40 19.55 -7.68
C ASP A 389 -16.63 19.01 -8.89
N ALA A 390 -15.52 18.31 -8.62
CA ALA A 390 -14.67 17.78 -9.67
C ALA A 390 -15.24 16.53 -10.37
N TYR A 391 -16.36 15.99 -9.90
CA TYR A 391 -17.11 14.96 -10.64
C TYR A 391 -17.86 15.52 -11.86
N ASP A 392 -18.08 16.84 -11.92
CA ASP A 392 -18.66 17.52 -13.09
C ASP A 392 -17.65 17.73 -14.22
N GLY A 393 -16.34 17.50 -13.94
CA GLY A 393 -15.27 17.66 -14.91
C GLY A 393 -15.03 16.42 -15.77
N ASP A 394 -13.93 16.47 -16.53
CA ASP A 394 -13.51 15.38 -17.41
C ASP A 394 -12.96 14.19 -16.60
N GLU A 395 -13.28 12.97 -17.05
CA GLU A 395 -12.67 11.76 -16.53
C GLU A 395 -11.25 11.63 -17.10
N ALA A 396 -10.25 11.65 -16.25
CA ALA A 396 -8.84 11.62 -16.64
C ALA A 396 -8.08 10.39 -16.12
N VAL A 397 -8.75 9.53 -15.35
CA VAL A 397 -8.19 8.27 -14.83
C VAL A 397 -8.55 7.13 -15.77
N PRO A 398 -7.61 6.23 -16.13
CA PRO A 398 -7.92 5.03 -16.91
C PRO A 398 -9.09 4.23 -16.33
N ARG A 399 -9.94 3.70 -17.19
CA ARG A 399 -11.17 2.99 -16.77
C ARG A 399 -10.97 1.49 -16.59
N VAL A 400 -9.90 0.94 -17.14
CA VAL A 400 -9.57 -0.49 -17.08
C VAL A 400 -8.07 -0.72 -16.90
N LEU A 401 -7.71 -1.86 -16.30
CA LEU A 401 -6.33 -2.21 -16.04
C LEU A 401 -5.48 -2.26 -17.32
N GLY A 402 -6.04 -2.77 -18.43
CA GLY A 402 -5.32 -2.86 -19.71
C GLY A 402 -4.83 -1.50 -20.21
N GLU A 403 -5.69 -0.49 -20.19
CA GLU A 403 -5.35 0.90 -20.54
C GLU A 403 -4.26 1.48 -19.61
N ALA A 404 -4.39 1.25 -18.31
CA ALA A 404 -3.41 1.73 -17.35
C ALA A 404 -2.03 1.06 -17.52
N LEU A 405 -2.00 -0.22 -17.90
CA LEU A 405 -0.76 -0.93 -18.20
C LEU A 405 -0.09 -0.38 -19.46
N GLU A 406 -0.86 -0.07 -20.52
CA GLU A 406 -0.33 0.59 -21.71
C GLU A 406 0.35 1.93 -21.38
N LEU A 407 -0.32 2.78 -20.60
CA LEU A 407 0.23 4.06 -20.16
C LEU A 407 1.49 3.88 -19.29
N PHE A 408 1.51 2.86 -18.43
CA PHE A 408 2.67 2.57 -17.59
C PHE A 408 3.85 2.09 -18.45
N GLU A 409 3.64 1.15 -19.37
CA GLU A 409 4.68 0.59 -20.26
C GLU A 409 5.35 1.65 -21.14
N GLU A 410 4.64 2.71 -21.50
CA GLU A 410 5.17 3.85 -22.28
C GLU A 410 5.89 4.91 -21.43
N ALA A 411 5.77 4.87 -20.10
CA ALA A 411 6.18 5.91 -19.18
C ALA A 411 7.68 5.90 -18.84
N LYS A 412 8.54 6.19 -19.82
CA LYS A 412 10.01 6.16 -19.67
C LYS A 412 10.52 6.97 -18.48
N ASP A 413 9.97 8.16 -18.26
CA ASP A 413 10.37 9.02 -17.14
C ASP A 413 10.14 8.33 -15.79
N LEU A 414 9.00 7.65 -15.62
CA LEU A 414 8.70 6.86 -14.42
C LEU A 414 9.62 5.64 -14.30
N HIS A 415 9.90 4.96 -15.40
CA HIS A 415 10.81 3.81 -15.41
C HIS A 415 12.22 4.19 -14.97
N GLU A 416 12.72 5.37 -15.34
CA GLU A 416 14.03 5.86 -14.88
C GLU A 416 14.07 6.03 -13.35
N VAL A 417 12.99 6.50 -12.76
CA VAL A 417 12.88 6.73 -11.31
C VAL A 417 12.61 5.42 -10.55
N LEU A 418 11.62 4.65 -10.97
CA LEU A 418 11.23 3.40 -10.31
C LEU A 418 12.22 2.25 -10.57
N GLY A 419 12.94 2.29 -11.69
CA GLY A 419 13.85 1.25 -12.18
C GLY A 419 13.28 0.53 -13.41
N PRO A 420 14.05 0.48 -14.53
CA PRO A 420 13.55 -0.11 -15.78
C PRO A 420 13.30 -1.63 -15.65
N GLU A 421 14.09 -2.34 -14.84
CA GLU A 421 13.86 -3.76 -14.58
C GLU A 421 12.59 -4.00 -13.76
N PHE A 422 12.33 -3.15 -12.77
CA PHE A 422 11.06 -3.19 -12.05
C PHE A 422 9.89 -3.00 -13.01
N ALA A 423 9.92 -1.97 -13.84
CA ALA A 423 8.84 -1.70 -14.78
C ALA A 423 8.58 -2.90 -15.71
N ARG A 424 9.65 -3.53 -16.23
CA ARG A 424 9.55 -4.73 -17.06
C ARG A 424 8.91 -5.91 -16.33
N VAL A 425 9.42 -6.26 -15.13
CA VAL A 425 8.92 -7.41 -14.36
C VAL A 425 7.49 -7.18 -13.91
N TYR A 426 7.18 -5.96 -13.44
CA TYR A 426 5.84 -5.58 -13.03
C TYR A 426 4.82 -5.70 -14.17
N SER A 427 5.15 -5.18 -15.37
CA SER A 427 4.28 -5.30 -16.55
C SER A 427 4.02 -6.76 -16.92
N ILE A 428 5.04 -7.62 -16.93
CA ILE A 428 4.90 -9.06 -17.22
C ILE A 428 3.90 -9.70 -16.26
N VAL A 429 4.08 -9.50 -14.95
CA VAL A 429 3.20 -10.09 -13.93
C VAL A 429 1.77 -9.57 -14.06
N LYS A 430 1.61 -8.26 -14.24
CA LYS A 430 0.27 -7.65 -14.32
C LYS A 430 -0.46 -7.96 -15.62
N ARG A 431 0.26 -8.12 -16.74
CA ARG A 431 -0.34 -8.61 -17.98
C ARG A 431 -0.84 -10.04 -17.82
N ALA A 432 -0.04 -10.92 -17.22
CA ALA A 432 -0.47 -12.31 -16.97
C ALA A 432 -1.74 -12.36 -16.08
N GLU A 433 -1.81 -11.57 -15.00
CA GLU A 433 -3.01 -11.46 -14.15
C GLU A 433 -4.23 -10.94 -14.94
N TYR A 434 -4.02 -9.96 -15.82
CA TYR A 434 -5.08 -9.39 -16.63
C TYR A 434 -5.60 -10.39 -17.68
N ASP A 435 -4.71 -11.13 -18.34
CA ASP A 435 -5.07 -12.15 -19.32
C ASP A 435 -5.82 -13.33 -18.67
N GLU A 436 -5.37 -13.75 -17.47
CA GLU A 436 -6.08 -14.76 -16.69
C GLU A 436 -7.51 -14.29 -16.33
N PHE A 437 -7.66 -13.03 -15.89
CA PHE A 437 -8.98 -12.47 -15.62
C PHE A 437 -9.87 -12.43 -16.87
N LEU A 438 -9.32 -12.04 -18.03
CA LEU A 438 -10.07 -11.98 -19.29
C LEU A 438 -10.53 -13.36 -19.78
N ALA A 439 -9.88 -14.43 -19.34
CA ALA A 439 -10.30 -15.80 -19.63
C ALA A 439 -11.52 -16.26 -18.81
N VAL A 440 -11.89 -15.51 -17.75
CA VAL A 440 -13.01 -15.87 -16.87
C VAL A 440 -14.34 -15.48 -17.53
N ILE A 441 -15.20 -16.47 -17.77
CA ILE A 441 -16.59 -16.22 -18.22
C ILE A 441 -17.45 -15.95 -16.97
N SER A 442 -17.91 -14.71 -16.85
CA SER A 442 -18.61 -14.22 -15.65
C SER A 442 -20.05 -14.76 -15.51
N PRO A 443 -20.67 -14.78 -14.31
CA PRO A 443 -22.08 -15.03 -14.13
C PRO A 443 -22.97 -14.11 -14.98
N TRP A 444 -22.60 -12.82 -15.10
CA TRP A 444 -23.33 -11.83 -15.90
C TRP A 444 -23.37 -12.22 -17.39
N GLU A 445 -22.26 -12.69 -17.97
CA GLU A 445 -22.20 -13.15 -19.35
C GLU A 445 -23.08 -14.38 -19.56
N ARG A 446 -23.02 -15.34 -18.65
CA ARG A 446 -23.88 -16.55 -18.73
C ARG A 446 -25.36 -16.21 -18.61
N GLU A 447 -25.74 -15.26 -17.73
CA GLU A 447 -27.13 -14.86 -17.54
C GLU A 447 -27.67 -14.08 -18.73
N HIS A 448 -26.90 -13.13 -19.24
CA HIS A 448 -27.42 -12.17 -20.22
C HIS A 448 -27.09 -12.50 -21.67
N LEU A 449 -26.00 -13.22 -21.95
CA LEU A 449 -25.58 -13.51 -23.32
C LEU A 449 -25.99 -14.90 -23.80
N LEU A 450 -26.11 -15.90 -22.92
CA LEU A 450 -26.33 -17.31 -23.30
C LEU A 450 -27.48 -17.54 -24.29
N MET A 451 -28.59 -16.82 -24.12
CA MET A 451 -29.79 -16.98 -24.97
C MET A 451 -30.12 -15.71 -25.78
N ASN A 452 -29.36 -14.62 -25.62
CA ASN A 452 -29.69 -13.34 -26.23
C ASN A 452 -28.77 -12.97 -27.41
N VAL A 453 -27.67 -13.72 -27.63
CA VAL A 453 -26.73 -13.48 -28.72
C VAL A 453 -26.45 -14.75 -29.50
#